data_8b1977702ed20e071fe1f9b0edc802bb
#
_entry.id   8b1977702ed20e071fe1f9b0edc802bb
#
_cell.length_a   1.000
_cell.length_b   1.000
_cell.length_c   1.000
_cell.angle_alpha   90.00
_cell.angle_beta   90.00
_cell.angle_gamma   90.00
#
_symmetry.space_group_name_H-M   'P 1'
#
loop_
_entity.id
_entity.type
_entity.pdbx_description
1 polymer ?
#
loop_
_entity_poly.entity_id
_entity_poly.type
_entity_poly.pdbx_seq_one_letter_code
_entity_poly.pdbx_strand_id
1 'polypeptide(L)'
;MFERYTEKARRVIFFARYEASQFGSPCIETEHLLLGLLREDKALASRFLRSSASVESIRKQIEAHTTMREKVSTSVDLPLSHECKRVLAYGAEEAERLSHKHIGTEHLLLGLLREEKCFASDILHERGLRLSQVREEIARATSEKTSSSRPKESSLLSEFSRDLTQAATDGLLDPLVGRDKELDRVIQILCRRTKNNPVLIGEPGVGKTAIVEGLAQKIADGDVPSFLADKRILALDLSLIVAGTKYRGQFEERLKTIMKEIGRAHV
;
A
#
# COMPACT_ATOMS: atom_id res chain seq x y z
N MET A 1 -19.02 -8.23 11.00
CA MET A 1 -17.89 -9.12 11.38
C MET A 1 -16.54 -8.63 10.85
N PHE A 2 -16.47 -8.00 9.66
CA PHE A 2 -15.22 -7.62 9.01
C PHE A 2 -14.94 -6.11 8.97
N GLU A 3 -15.53 -5.31 9.86
CA GLU A 3 -15.38 -3.85 9.91
C GLU A 3 -13.94 -3.41 10.22
N ARG A 4 -13.25 -4.17 11.08
CA ARG A 4 -11.84 -3.91 11.44
C ARG A 4 -10.83 -4.41 10.39
N TYR A 5 -11.27 -5.15 9.37
CA TYR A 5 -10.37 -5.68 8.34
C TYR A 5 -10.06 -4.64 7.28
N THR A 6 -8.79 -4.53 6.90
CA THR A 6 -8.39 -3.72 5.74
C THR A 6 -9.05 -4.24 4.47
N GLU A 7 -9.12 -3.42 3.44
CA GLU A 7 -9.66 -3.84 2.14
C GLU A 7 -8.91 -5.04 1.56
N LYS A 8 -7.57 -5.05 1.65
CA LYS A 8 -6.75 -6.20 1.24
C LYS A 8 -7.09 -7.46 2.03
N ALA A 9 -7.22 -7.37 3.35
CA ALA A 9 -7.57 -8.53 4.17
C ALA A 9 -8.98 -9.07 3.85
N ARG A 10 -9.93 -8.20 3.51
CA ARG A 10 -11.25 -8.63 3.02
C ARG A 10 -11.16 -9.34 1.67
N ARG A 11 -10.31 -8.86 0.76
CA ARG A 11 -10.05 -9.52 -0.53
C ARG A 11 -9.38 -10.89 -0.35
N VAL A 12 -8.51 -11.07 0.64
CA VAL A 12 -7.96 -12.39 0.99
C VAL A 12 -9.06 -13.38 1.27
N ILE A 13 -10.05 -13.01 2.09
CA ILE A 13 -11.18 -13.89 2.43
C ILE A 13 -12.04 -14.18 1.19
N PHE A 14 -12.25 -13.19 0.34
CA PHE A 14 -12.94 -13.37 -0.93
C PHE A 14 -12.20 -14.36 -1.85
N PHE A 15 -10.87 -14.22 -2.00
CA PHE A 15 -10.07 -15.16 -2.79
C PHE A 15 -10.00 -16.55 -2.15
N ALA A 16 -9.97 -16.65 -0.82
CA ALA A 16 -10.06 -17.93 -0.14
C ALA A 16 -11.36 -18.68 -0.48
N ARG A 17 -12.49 -17.97 -0.52
CA ARG A 17 -13.77 -18.53 -0.97
C ARG A 17 -13.72 -18.96 -2.44
N TYR A 18 -13.11 -18.17 -3.31
CA TYR A 18 -12.92 -18.52 -4.71
C TYR A 18 -12.08 -19.80 -4.85
N GLU A 19 -10.95 -19.90 -4.15
CA GLU A 19 -10.11 -21.10 -4.18
C GLU A 19 -10.89 -22.32 -3.64
N ALA A 20 -11.59 -22.21 -2.51
CA ALA A 20 -12.43 -23.29 -1.98
C ALA A 20 -13.46 -23.79 -3.01
N SER A 21 -14.09 -22.86 -3.76
CA SER A 21 -15.03 -23.22 -4.82
C SER A 21 -14.36 -23.96 -5.99
N GLN A 22 -13.13 -23.58 -6.35
CA GLN A 22 -12.37 -24.26 -7.40
C GLN A 22 -11.94 -25.68 -7.02
N PHE A 23 -11.63 -25.89 -5.73
CA PHE A 23 -11.30 -27.21 -5.19
C PHE A 23 -12.55 -28.09 -4.92
N GLY A 24 -13.75 -27.53 -5.03
CA GLY A 24 -15.00 -28.21 -4.70
C GLY A 24 -15.13 -28.51 -3.20
N SER A 25 -14.49 -27.72 -2.35
CA SER A 25 -14.55 -27.89 -0.89
C SER A 25 -15.90 -27.45 -0.33
N PRO A 26 -16.47 -28.16 0.65
CA PRO A 26 -17.73 -27.79 1.30
C PRO A 26 -17.57 -26.59 2.26
N CYS A 27 -16.35 -26.21 2.61
CA CYS A 27 -16.04 -25.08 3.49
C CYS A 27 -14.71 -24.42 3.11
N ILE A 28 -14.50 -23.20 3.60
CA ILE A 28 -13.24 -22.47 3.45
C ILE A 28 -12.28 -22.97 4.53
N GLU A 29 -11.22 -23.65 4.13
CA GLU A 29 -10.17 -24.19 5.00
C GLU A 29 -8.93 -23.29 5.01
N THR A 30 -7.97 -23.57 5.88
CA THR A 30 -6.79 -22.73 6.10
C THR A 30 -5.89 -22.62 4.88
N GLU A 31 -5.78 -23.67 4.08
CA GLU A 31 -5.04 -23.69 2.81
C GLU A 31 -5.67 -22.79 1.76
N HIS A 32 -7.00 -22.69 1.71
CA HIS A 32 -7.69 -21.73 0.84
C HIS A 32 -7.41 -20.29 1.28
N LEU A 33 -7.36 -20.06 2.60
CA LEU A 33 -7.00 -18.75 3.15
C LEU A 33 -5.54 -18.38 2.82
N LEU A 34 -4.62 -19.36 2.89
CA LEU A 34 -3.23 -19.18 2.49
C LEU A 34 -3.12 -18.83 1.00
N LEU A 35 -3.81 -19.56 0.11
CA LEU A 35 -3.83 -19.24 -1.33
C LEU A 35 -4.39 -17.85 -1.61
N GLY A 36 -5.47 -17.47 -0.92
CA GLY A 36 -6.05 -16.14 -1.01
C GLY A 36 -5.07 -15.04 -0.58
N LEU A 37 -4.31 -15.27 0.49
CA LEU A 37 -3.28 -14.37 0.99
C LEU A 37 -2.14 -14.18 -0.02
N LEU A 38 -1.62 -15.27 -0.57
CA LEU A 38 -0.54 -15.25 -1.55
C LEU A 38 -0.94 -14.59 -2.88
N ARG A 39 -2.21 -14.70 -3.23
CA ARG A 39 -2.78 -14.07 -4.43
C ARG A 39 -2.95 -12.57 -4.28
N GLU A 40 -3.48 -12.12 -3.16
CA GLU A 40 -3.78 -10.69 -2.91
C GLU A 40 -2.52 -9.90 -2.57
N ASP A 41 -1.65 -10.42 -1.70
CA ASP A 41 -0.48 -9.68 -1.24
C ASP A 41 0.84 -10.30 -1.70
N LYS A 42 1.18 -10.01 -2.97
CA LYS A 42 2.45 -10.45 -3.57
C LYS A 42 3.67 -9.87 -2.87
N ALA A 43 3.57 -8.65 -2.31
CA ALA A 43 4.67 -8.00 -1.61
C ALA A 43 4.98 -8.74 -0.30
N LEU A 44 3.95 -9.10 0.46
CA LEU A 44 4.07 -9.90 1.67
C LEU A 44 4.61 -11.31 1.33
N ALA A 45 4.08 -11.94 0.28
CA ALA A 45 4.56 -13.23 -0.19
C ALA A 45 6.05 -13.17 -0.58
N SER A 46 6.49 -12.17 -1.35
CA SER A 46 7.90 -12.00 -1.74
C SER A 46 8.81 -11.74 -0.54
N ARG A 47 8.34 -10.98 0.44
CA ARG A 47 9.09 -10.63 1.64
C ARG A 47 9.37 -11.85 2.51
N PHE A 48 8.40 -12.70 2.74
CA PHE A 48 8.51 -13.83 3.66
C PHE A 48 8.89 -15.14 2.97
N LEU A 49 8.50 -15.36 1.72
CA LEU A 49 8.76 -16.61 0.99
C LEU A 49 10.00 -16.57 0.07
N ARG A 50 10.69 -15.45 -0.02
CA ARG A 50 11.97 -15.22 -0.73
C ARG A 50 12.04 -15.61 -2.20
N SER A 51 10.98 -16.18 -2.81
CA SER A 51 10.96 -16.58 -4.24
C SER A 51 9.53 -16.73 -4.76
N SER A 52 9.27 -16.24 -5.98
CA SER A 52 8.00 -16.47 -6.69
C SER A 52 7.74 -17.96 -6.99
N ALA A 53 8.79 -18.74 -7.21
CA ALA A 53 8.70 -20.18 -7.36
C ALA A 53 8.13 -20.89 -6.12
N SER A 54 8.24 -20.27 -4.94
CA SER A 54 7.65 -20.79 -3.70
C SER A 54 6.11 -20.73 -3.72
N VAL A 55 5.49 -19.75 -4.37
CA VAL A 55 4.01 -19.62 -4.42
C VAL A 55 3.40 -20.74 -5.27
N GLU A 56 3.97 -21.02 -6.43
CA GLU A 56 3.51 -22.14 -7.29
C GLU A 56 3.75 -23.50 -6.63
N SER A 57 4.88 -23.66 -5.93
CA SER A 57 5.17 -24.87 -5.18
C SER A 57 4.19 -25.09 -4.03
N ILE A 58 3.78 -24.01 -3.32
CA ILE A 58 2.74 -24.08 -2.30
C ILE A 58 1.40 -24.49 -2.90
N ARG A 59 1.01 -23.93 -4.04
CA ARG A 59 -0.21 -24.32 -4.74
C ARG A 59 -0.20 -25.80 -5.10
N LYS A 60 0.86 -26.30 -5.70
CA LYS A 60 1.01 -27.72 -6.04
C LYS A 60 0.96 -28.65 -4.81
N GLN A 61 1.56 -28.22 -3.71
CA GLN A 61 1.53 -28.97 -2.46
C GLN A 61 0.11 -29.04 -1.88
N ILE A 62 -0.66 -27.96 -1.97
CA ILE A 62 -2.07 -27.93 -1.56
C ILE A 62 -2.91 -28.79 -2.49
N GLU A 63 -2.71 -28.71 -3.81
CA GLU A 63 -3.41 -29.52 -4.80
C GLU A 63 -3.16 -31.03 -4.60
N ALA A 64 -1.94 -31.41 -4.22
CA ALA A 64 -1.59 -32.80 -3.94
C ALA A 64 -2.19 -33.33 -2.64
N HIS A 65 -2.41 -32.46 -1.65
CA HIS A 65 -2.98 -32.85 -0.35
C HIS A 65 -4.51 -32.83 -0.36
N THR A 66 -5.11 -31.91 -1.13
CA THR A 66 -6.56 -31.70 -1.14
C THR A 66 -7.20 -32.60 -2.20
N THR A 67 -8.22 -33.37 -1.80
CA THR A 67 -9.02 -34.15 -2.77
C THR A 67 -9.85 -33.21 -3.63
N MET A 68 -9.47 -33.05 -4.89
CA MET A 68 -10.26 -32.25 -5.84
C MET A 68 -11.63 -32.89 -6.07
N ARG A 69 -12.67 -32.11 -5.87
CA ARG A 69 -14.08 -32.49 -6.14
C ARG A 69 -14.64 -31.64 -7.27
N GLU A 70 -15.86 -31.89 -7.67
CA GLU A 70 -16.56 -31.04 -8.64
C GLU A 70 -16.65 -29.60 -8.12
N LYS A 71 -16.36 -28.66 -9.02
CA LYS A 71 -16.38 -27.23 -8.67
C LYS A 71 -17.73 -26.80 -8.17
N VAL A 72 -17.75 -26.12 -7.04
CA VAL A 72 -18.96 -25.52 -6.48
C VAL A 72 -19.13 -24.12 -7.09
N SER A 73 -20.38 -23.73 -7.40
CA SER A 73 -20.65 -22.38 -7.89
C SER A 73 -20.18 -21.33 -6.89
N THR A 74 -19.54 -20.28 -7.38
CA THR A 74 -19.10 -19.13 -6.55
C THR A 74 -20.26 -18.37 -5.90
N SER A 75 -21.50 -18.60 -6.36
CA SER A 75 -22.72 -18.05 -5.76
C SER A 75 -23.12 -18.73 -4.45
N VAL A 76 -22.61 -19.94 -4.17
CA VAL A 76 -22.88 -20.67 -2.92
C VAL A 76 -22.08 -20.05 -1.79
N ASP A 77 -22.73 -19.78 -0.67
CA ASP A 77 -22.06 -19.26 0.51
C ASP A 77 -21.37 -20.38 1.28
N LEU A 78 -20.04 -20.49 1.12
CA LEU A 78 -19.25 -21.50 1.78
C LEU A 78 -18.92 -21.08 3.22
N PRO A 79 -19.22 -21.90 4.23
CA PRO A 79 -18.87 -21.60 5.61
C PRO A 79 -17.35 -21.69 5.83
N LEU A 80 -16.86 -20.96 6.84
CA LEU A 80 -15.49 -21.09 7.33
C LEU A 80 -15.35 -22.35 8.19
N SER A 81 -14.29 -23.12 8.01
CA SER A 81 -13.93 -24.24 8.91
C SER A 81 -13.66 -23.73 10.34
N HIS A 82 -13.61 -24.63 11.31
CA HIS A 82 -13.30 -24.27 12.70
C HIS A 82 -11.89 -23.72 12.83
N GLU A 83 -10.94 -24.30 12.12
CA GLU A 83 -9.53 -23.86 12.04
C GLU A 83 -9.45 -22.46 11.45
N CYS A 84 -10.14 -22.21 10.34
CA CYS A 84 -10.15 -20.93 9.68
C CYS A 84 -10.76 -19.83 10.56
N LYS A 85 -11.80 -20.13 11.33
CA LYS A 85 -12.36 -19.20 12.32
C LYS A 85 -11.36 -18.87 13.42
N ARG A 86 -10.59 -19.87 13.91
CA ARG A 86 -9.52 -19.64 14.90
C ARG A 86 -8.39 -18.77 14.31
N VAL A 87 -7.97 -19.04 13.07
CA VAL A 87 -6.97 -18.22 12.36
C VAL A 87 -7.39 -16.74 12.30
N LEU A 88 -8.65 -16.47 11.96
CA LEU A 88 -9.18 -15.10 11.92
C LEU A 88 -9.21 -14.45 13.33
N ALA A 89 -9.56 -15.22 14.36
CA ALA A 89 -9.53 -14.76 15.74
C ALA A 89 -8.08 -14.44 16.19
N TYR A 90 -7.14 -15.34 15.91
CA TYR A 90 -5.72 -15.11 16.19
C TYR A 90 -5.16 -13.91 15.44
N GLY A 91 -5.57 -13.71 14.18
CA GLY A 91 -5.21 -12.51 13.42
C GLY A 91 -5.68 -11.21 14.10
N ALA A 92 -6.89 -11.23 14.67
CA ALA A 92 -7.41 -10.09 15.43
C ALA A 92 -6.61 -9.85 16.73
N GLU A 93 -6.29 -10.90 17.48
CA GLU A 93 -5.46 -10.83 18.69
C GLU A 93 -4.03 -10.33 18.38
N GLU A 94 -3.42 -10.77 17.28
CA GLU A 94 -2.11 -10.30 16.86
C GLU A 94 -2.13 -8.82 16.46
N ALA A 95 -3.22 -8.35 15.83
CA ALA A 95 -3.39 -6.93 15.55
C ALA A 95 -3.49 -6.10 16.85
N GLU A 96 -4.22 -6.58 17.85
CA GLU A 96 -4.28 -5.94 19.17
C GLU A 96 -2.93 -5.94 19.88
N ARG A 97 -2.21 -7.05 19.85
CA ARG A 97 -0.87 -7.19 20.42
C ARG A 97 0.14 -6.22 19.82
N LEU A 98 0.04 -5.98 18.51
CA LEU A 98 0.87 -5.02 17.77
C LEU A 98 0.34 -3.59 17.86
N SER A 99 -0.75 -3.34 18.60
CA SER A 99 -1.43 -2.05 18.73
C SER A 99 -1.91 -1.49 17.39
N HIS A 100 -2.27 -2.36 16.44
CA HIS A 100 -2.83 -1.98 15.14
C HIS A 100 -4.34 -1.84 15.21
N LYS A 101 -4.89 -0.72 14.69
CA LYS A 101 -6.33 -0.46 14.67
C LYS A 101 -7.09 -1.39 13.72
N HIS A 102 -6.45 -1.79 12.63
CA HIS A 102 -7.06 -2.60 11.57
C HIS A 102 -6.32 -3.93 11.40
N ILE A 103 -7.07 -4.94 11.00
CA ILE A 103 -6.54 -6.28 10.73
C ILE A 103 -6.11 -6.33 9.25
N GLY A 104 -4.81 -6.36 9.00
CA GLY A 104 -4.21 -6.45 7.67
C GLY A 104 -3.86 -7.89 7.28
N THR A 105 -3.29 -8.03 6.09
CA THR A 105 -2.82 -9.32 5.53
C THR A 105 -1.70 -9.93 6.37
N GLU A 106 -0.84 -9.11 6.96
CA GLU A 106 0.21 -9.50 7.89
C GLU A 106 -0.34 -10.19 9.15
N HIS A 107 -1.49 -9.74 9.66
CA HIS A 107 -2.13 -10.36 10.83
C HIS A 107 -2.77 -11.70 10.47
N LEU A 108 -3.28 -11.84 9.25
CA LEU A 108 -3.79 -13.12 8.75
C LEU A 108 -2.66 -14.14 8.62
N LEU A 109 -1.46 -13.73 8.17
CA LEU A 109 -0.28 -14.58 8.14
C LEU A 109 0.14 -15.03 9.55
N LEU A 110 0.15 -14.11 10.53
CA LEU A 110 0.42 -14.46 11.93
C LEU A 110 -0.64 -15.41 12.49
N GLY A 111 -1.90 -15.21 12.15
CA GLY A 111 -3.00 -16.12 12.53
C GLY A 111 -2.81 -17.53 11.99
N LEU A 112 -2.40 -17.67 10.72
CA LEU A 112 -2.09 -18.96 10.10
C LEU A 112 -0.92 -19.65 10.79
N LEU A 113 0.16 -18.93 11.11
CA LEU A 113 1.32 -19.48 11.81
C LEU A 113 1.03 -19.84 13.26
N ARG A 114 0.02 -19.23 13.89
CA ARG A 114 -0.37 -19.51 15.27
C ARG A 114 -1.28 -20.73 15.40
N GLU A 115 -2.00 -21.08 14.35
CA GLU A 115 -2.81 -22.31 14.31
C GLU A 115 -1.92 -23.50 13.92
N GLU A 116 -1.13 -24.00 14.89
CA GLU A 116 -0.12 -25.04 14.68
C GLU A 116 -0.67 -26.37 14.16
N LYS A 117 -1.97 -26.62 14.31
CA LYS A 117 -2.61 -27.88 13.91
C LYS A 117 -3.33 -27.80 12.56
N CYS A 118 -2.89 -26.91 11.67
CA CYS A 118 -3.48 -26.79 10.35
C CYS A 118 -2.44 -26.97 9.23
N PHE A 119 -2.87 -27.52 8.12
CA PHE A 119 -2.00 -27.79 6.99
C PHE A 119 -1.30 -26.55 6.41
N ALA A 120 -1.99 -25.41 6.43
CA ALA A 120 -1.37 -24.15 6.01
C ALA A 120 -0.18 -23.74 6.91
N SER A 121 -0.26 -24.00 8.21
CA SER A 121 0.84 -23.76 9.14
C SER A 121 2.03 -24.68 8.85
N ASP A 122 1.79 -25.95 8.60
CA ASP A 122 2.83 -26.93 8.23
C ASP A 122 3.60 -26.47 6.99
N ILE A 123 2.88 -26.05 5.94
CA ILE A 123 3.49 -25.52 4.71
C ILE A 123 4.37 -24.30 5.01
N LEU A 124 3.91 -23.37 5.84
CA LEU A 124 4.66 -22.17 6.20
C LEU A 124 5.90 -22.51 7.04
N HIS A 125 5.80 -23.46 7.96
CA HIS A 125 6.92 -23.94 8.77
C HIS A 125 7.98 -24.68 7.94
N GLU A 126 7.59 -25.52 6.98
CA GLU A 126 8.49 -26.16 6.02
C GLU A 126 9.29 -25.14 5.19
N ARG A 127 8.71 -23.96 4.95
CA ARG A 127 9.38 -22.84 4.26
C ARG A 127 10.25 -21.98 5.19
N GLY A 128 10.38 -22.40 6.45
CA GLY A 128 11.22 -21.74 7.45
C GLY A 128 10.57 -20.54 8.13
N LEU A 129 9.27 -20.29 7.91
CA LEU A 129 8.57 -19.21 8.62
C LEU A 129 8.29 -19.62 10.06
N ARG A 130 8.70 -18.78 11.00
CA ARG A 130 8.42 -18.95 12.42
C ARG A 130 7.61 -17.76 12.93
N LEU A 131 6.61 -18.03 13.75
CA LEU A 131 5.71 -17.01 14.30
C LEU A 131 6.48 -15.85 14.97
N SER A 132 7.53 -16.17 15.78
CA SER A 132 8.33 -15.16 16.45
C SER A 132 9.08 -14.26 15.48
N GLN A 133 9.72 -14.84 14.45
CA GLN A 133 10.48 -14.09 13.43
C GLN A 133 9.58 -13.17 12.62
N VAL A 134 8.44 -13.69 12.13
CA VAL A 134 7.48 -12.91 11.37
C VAL A 134 6.89 -11.78 12.21
N ARG A 135 6.58 -12.04 13.48
CA ARG A 135 6.09 -11.03 14.43
C ARG A 135 7.13 -9.92 14.66
N GLU A 136 8.39 -10.28 14.92
CA GLU A 136 9.47 -9.29 15.10
C GLU A 136 9.69 -8.46 13.85
N GLU A 137 9.65 -9.08 12.68
CA GLU A 137 9.85 -8.38 11.42
C GLU A 137 8.71 -7.41 11.11
N ILE A 138 7.47 -7.79 11.42
CA ILE A 138 6.31 -6.89 11.30
C ILE A 138 6.43 -5.76 12.33
N ALA A 139 6.80 -6.06 13.58
CA ALA A 139 7.00 -5.05 14.62
C ALA A 139 8.12 -4.07 14.26
N ARG A 140 9.24 -4.53 13.71
CA ARG A 140 10.33 -3.67 13.20
C ARG A 140 9.85 -2.78 12.07
N ALA A 141 9.17 -3.36 11.08
CA ALA A 141 8.62 -2.58 9.96
C ALA A 141 7.59 -1.52 10.43
N THR A 142 6.92 -1.77 11.53
CA THR A 142 6.03 -0.79 12.16
C THR A 142 6.81 0.27 12.94
N SER A 143 7.88 -0.11 13.67
CA SER A 143 8.75 0.85 14.38
C SER A 143 9.63 1.66 13.43
N GLU A 144 10.12 1.12 12.35
CA GLU A 144 10.83 1.86 11.29
C GLU A 144 9.89 2.82 10.57
N LYS A 145 8.62 2.44 10.40
CA LYS A 145 7.58 3.35 9.91
C LYS A 145 7.21 4.42 10.95
N THR A 146 7.38 4.19 12.24
CA THR A 146 7.18 5.19 13.31
C THR A 146 8.37 6.10 13.52
N SER A 147 9.59 5.68 13.17
CA SER A 147 10.80 6.52 13.25
C SER A 147 11.06 7.32 11.96
N SER A 148 10.52 6.91 10.82
CA SER A 148 10.68 7.58 9.53
C SER A 148 9.36 8.03 8.88
N SER A 149 8.22 7.78 9.51
CA SER A 149 6.94 8.33 9.08
C SER A 149 5.95 8.32 10.24
N ARG A 150 5.43 9.51 10.59
CA ARG A 150 4.09 9.66 11.16
C ARG A 150 3.15 8.71 10.41
N PRO A 151 2.11 8.11 11.07
CA PRO A 151 1.20 7.20 10.37
C PRO A 151 0.73 7.90 9.09
N LYS A 152 0.97 7.28 7.94
CA LYS A 152 0.16 7.57 6.76
C LYS A 152 -1.25 7.05 7.08
N GLU A 153 -2.04 7.83 7.81
CA GLU A 153 -3.38 8.12 7.33
C GLU A 153 -3.17 8.33 5.84
N SER A 154 -3.90 7.63 5.01
CA SER A 154 -3.93 7.91 3.57
C SER A 154 -4.24 9.40 3.46
N SER A 155 -3.16 10.20 3.41
CA SER A 155 -3.28 11.64 3.36
C SER A 155 -4.03 11.89 2.08
N LEU A 156 -5.12 12.62 2.14
CA LEU A 156 -5.86 13.01 0.94
C LEU A 156 -4.89 13.60 -0.09
N LEU A 157 -3.84 14.26 0.41
CA LEU A 157 -2.77 14.77 -0.42
C LEU A 157 -2.04 13.65 -1.20
N SER A 158 -1.75 12.49 -0.59
CA SER A 158 -1.09 11.37 -1.28
C SER A 158 -2.00 10.61 -2.23
N GLU A 159 -3.32 10.66 -2.00
CA GLU A 159 -4.32 10.02 -2.86
C GLU A 159 -4.57 10.84 -4.14
N PHE A 160 -4.54 12.18 -4.03
CA PHE A 160 -4.85 13.11 -5.12
C PHE A 160 -3.63 13.80 -5.72
N SER A 161 -2.41 13.32 -5.42
CA SER A 161 -1.18 13.90 -5.96
C SER A 161 -0.18 12.85 -6.43
N ARG A 162 0.64 13.23 -7.41
CA ARG A 162 1.83 12.48 -7.87
C ARG A 162 3.08 13.12 -7.26
N ASP A 163 3.94 12.30 -6.65
CA ASP A 163 5.23 12.76 -6.13
C ASP A 163 6.25 12.88 -7.27
N LEU A 164 6.56 14.12 -7.66
CA LEU A 164 7.52 14.41 -8.73
C LEU A 164 8.97 14.23 -8.25
N THR A 165 9.26 14.51 -6.98
CA THR A 165 10.61 14.32 -6.43
C THR A 165 10.97 12.84 -6.36
N GLN A 166 10.01 11.97 -5.99
CA GLN A 166 10.23 10.53 -6.04
C GLN A 166 10.40 10.05 -7.49
N ALA A 167 9.56 10.52 -8.42
CA ALA A 167 9.67 10.20 -9.84
C ALA A 167 11.02 10.63 -10.45
N ALA A 168 11.57 11.76 -9.99
CA ALA A 168 12.91 12.22 -10.38
C ALA A 168 13.99 11.26 -9.87
N THR A 169 13.93 10.87 -8.60
CA THR A 169 14.88 9.91 -8.00
C THR A 169 14.83 8.55 -8.70
N ASP A 170 13.64 8.13 -9.15
CA ASP A 170 13.43 6.87 -9.87
C ASP A 170 13.81 6.97 -11.37
N GLY A 171 14.25 8.14 -11.84
CA GLY A 171 14.65 8.38 -13.23
C GLY A 171 13.48 8.34 -14.23
N LEU A 172 12.26 8.63 -13.78
CA LEU A 172 11.03 8.55 -14.58
C LEU A 172 10.64 9.87 -15.25
N LEU A 173 11.43 10.94 -15.06
CA LEU A 173 11.19 12.26 -15.64
C LEU A 173 12.14 12.54 -16.79
N ASP A 174 11.64 13.22 -17.80
CA ASP A 174 12.47 13.69 -18.92
C ASP A 174 13.37 14.86 -18.52
N PRO A 175 14.61 14.96 -19.06
CA PRO A 175 15.51 16.04 -18.73
C PRO A 175 14.98 17.38 -19.26
N LEU A 176 15.11 18.43 -18.44
CA LEU A 176 14.75 19.79 -18.83
C LEU A 176 15.81 20.36 -19.78
N VAL A 177 15.39 20.84 -20.95
CA VAL A 177 16.28 21.46 -21.96
C VAL A 177 15.85 22.89 -22.25
N GLY A 178 16.82 23.82 -22.14
CA GLY A 178 16.65 25.19 -22.62
C GLY A 178 15.74 26.10 -21.81
N ARG A 179 15.43 25.74 -20.55
CA ARG A 179 14.55 26.48 -19.60
C ARG A 179 15.24 26.81 -18.27
N ASP A 180 16.57 26.91 -18.27
CA ASP A 180 17.35 27.13 -17.06
C ASP A 180 17.04 28.47 -16.40
N LYS A 181 16.84 29.54 -17.18
CA LYS A 181 16.52 30.88 -16.67
C LYS A 181 15.15 30.91 -15.92
N GLU A 182 14.15 30.25 -16.48
CA GLU A 182 12.83 30.15 -15.88
C GLU A 182 12.89 29.31 -14.60
N LEU A 183 13.62 28.21 -14.63
CA LEU A 183 13.83 27.34 -13.47
C LEU A 183 14.54 28.07 -12.33
N ASP A 184 15.64 28.77 -12.61
CA ASP A 184 16.35 29.60 -11.63
C ASP A 184 15.44 30.67 -11.04
N ARG A 185 14.56 31.27 -11.86
CA ARG A 185 13.58 32.25 -11.39
C ARG A 185 12.56 31.65 -10.47
N VAL A 186 12.07 30.43 -10.74
CA VAL A 186 11.17 29.68 -9.85
C VAL A 186 11.86 29.42 -8.51
N ILE A 187 13.09 28.94 -8.51
CA ILE A 187 13.89 28.69 -7.31
C ILE A 187 14.05 29.98 -6.49
N GLN A 188 14.41 31.09 -7.11
CA GLN A 188 14.53 32.39 -6.44
C GLN A 188 13.23 32.85 -5.78
N ILE A 189 12.07 32.60 -6.42
CA ILE A 189 10.77 32.98 -5.85
C ILE A 189 10.42 32.08 -4.67
N LEU A 190 10.65 30.78 -4.78
CA LEU A 190 10.39 29.82 -3.70
C LEU A 190 11.24 30.09 -2.44
N CYS A 191 12.46 30.60 -2.61
CA CYS A 191 13.36 30.97 -1.52
C CYS A 191 13.02 32.29 -0.81
N ARG A 192 11.99 33.03 -1.25
CA ARG A 192 11.57 34.27 -0.59
C ARG A 192 10.87 33.97 0.74
N ARG A 193 11.02 34.88 1.71
CA ARG A 193 10.34 34.81 3.02
C ARG A 193 8.82 35.02 2.90
N THR A 194 8.39 35.83 1.94
CA THR A 194 6.99 36.14 1.65
C THR A 194 6.79 36.19 0.15
N LYS A 195 5.54 35.97 -0.32
CA LYS A 195 5.19 35.93 -1.76
C LYS A 195 6.05 34.91 -2.54
N ASN A 196 6.20 33.74 -1.95
CA ASN A 196 7.00 32.62 -2.45
C ASN A 196 6.21 31.63 -3.35
N ASN A 197 5.09 32.05 -3.92
CA ASN A 197 4.26 31.26 -4.80
C ASN A 197 4.52 31.64 -6.28
N PRO A 198 5.37 30.93 -7.03
CA PRO A 198 5.58 31.19 -8.44
C PRO A 198 4.37 30.79 -9.27
N VAL A 199 4.04 31.57 -10.29
CA VAL A 199 3.00 31.27 -11.27
C VAL A 199 3.64 31.24 -12.66
N LEU A 200 3.51 30.08 -13.36
CA LEU A 200 3.97 29.90 -14.73
C LEU A 200 2.84 30.19 -15.71
N ILE A 201 2.98 31.23 -16.51
CA ILE A 201 1.99 31.66 -17.50
C ILE A 201 2.54 31.42 -18.90
N GLY A 202 1.71 30.95 -19.82
CA GLY A 202 2.07 30.70 -21.21
C GLY A 202 1.01 29.85 -21.91
N GLU A 203 1.13 29.71 -23.22
CA GLU A 203 0.24 28.91 -24.05
C GLU A 203 0.33 27.40 -23.71
N PRO A 204 -0.69 26.58 -24.06
CA PRO A 204 -0.59 25.13 -23.93
C PRO A 204 0.64 24.59 -24.70
N GLY A 205 1.33 23.58 -24.13
CA GLY A 205 2.46 22.92 -24.79
C GLY A 205 3.83 23.61 -24.71
N VAL A 206 3.95 24.82 -24.14
CA VAL A 206 5.22 25.56 -24.05
C VAL A 206 6.19 25.03 -22.96
N GLY A 207 5.88 23.92 -22.29
CA GLY A 207 6.78 23.28 -21.34
C GLY A 207 6.66 23.78 -19.88
N LYS A 208 5.51 24.35 -19.47
CA LYS A 208 5.31 24.80 -18.06
C LYS A 208 5.49 23.66 -17.05
N THR A 209 4.96 22.49 -17.35
CA THR A 209 5.09 21.30 -16.50
C THR A 209 6.53 20.80 -16.45
N ALA A 210 7.24 20.84 -17.59
CA ALA A 210 8.64 20.44 -17.67
C ALA A 210 9.55 21.28 -16.75
N ILE A 211 9.25 22.57 -16.55
CA ILE A 211 10.00 23.42 -15.59
C ILE A 211 9.81 22.91 -14.15
N VAL A 212 8.61 22.46 -13.78
CA VAL A 212 8.34 21.92 -12.43
C VAL A 212 8.99 20.54 -12.26
N GLU A 213 8.98 19.72 -13.29
CA GLU A 213 9.67 18.42 -13.34
C GLU A 213 11.20 18.60 -13.24
N GLY A 214 11.77 19.59 -13.96
CA GLY A 214 13.18 19.96 -13.84
C GLY A 214 13.56 20.47 -12.45
N LEU A 215 12.65 21.17 -11.75
CA LEU A 215 12.85 21.53 -10.34
C LEU A 215 12.92 20.28 -9.45
N ALA A 216 12.05 19.31 -9.68
CA ALA A 216 12.06 18.05 -8.94
C ALA A 216 13.37 17.27 -9.16
N GLN A 217 13.91 17.27 -10.39
CA GLN A 217 15.22 16.69 -10.69
C GLN A 217 16.35 17.40 -9.95
N LYS A 218 16.40 18.74 -9.97
CA LYS A 218 17.40 19.51 -9.21
C LYS A 218 17.34 19.25 -7.71
N ILE A 219 16.16 19.06 -7.15
CA ILE A 219 16.01 18.69 -5.73
C ILE A 219 16.54 17.27 -5.48
N ALA A 220 16.21 16.31 -6.33
CA ALA A 220 16.68 14.93 -6.24
C ALA A 220 18.20 14.83 -6.35
N ASP A 221 18.82 15.65 -7.23
CA ASP A 221 20.28 15.72 -7.45
C ASP A 221 20.99 16.56 -6.37
N GLY A 222 20.26 17.25 -5.49
CA GLY A 222 20.83 18.13 -4.47
C GLY A 222 21.36 19.47 -5.02
N ASP A 223 21.07 19.82 -6.29
CA ASP A 223 21.50 21.06 -6.96
C ASP A 223 20.50 22.21 -6.72
N VAL A 224 20.16 22.43 -5.44
CA VAL A 224 19.26 23.49 -4.98
C VAL A 224 19.76 24.11 -3.67
N PRO A 225 19.36 25.35 -3.33
CA PRO A 225 19.65 25.92 -2.03
C PRO A 225 19.19 25.02 -0.88
N SER A 226 19.93 25.02 0.24
CA SER A 226 19.67 24.16 1.42
C SER A 226 18.21 24.21 1.94
N PHE A 227 17.56 25.34 1.77
CA PHE A 227 16.14 25.50 2.14
C PHE A 227 15.20 24.60 1.32
N LEU A 228 15.57 24.23 0.08
CA LEU A 228 14.78 23.39 -0.81
C LEU A 228 15.26 21.93 -0.84
N ALA A 229 16.44 21.61 -0.31
CA ALA A 229 17.05 20.29 -0.40
C ALA A 229 16.20 19.15 0.22
N ASP A 230 15.48 19.45 1.29
CA ASP A 230 14.60 18.48 1.98
C ASP A 230 13.13 18.60 1.57
N LYS A 231 12.82 19.35 0.52
CA LYS A 231 11.43 19.56 0.09
C LYS A 231 11.00 18.54 -0.95
N ARG A 232 9.71 18.24 -0.94
CA ARG A 232 9.07 17.36 -1.93
C ARG A 232 8.13 18.17 -2.80
N ILE A 233 8.07 17.85 -4.07
CA ILE A 233 7.14 18.43 -5.03
C ILE A 233 6.05 17.41 -5.31
N LEU A 234 4.81 17.78 -4.98
CA LEU A 234 3.63 16.99 -5.20
C LEU A 234 2.74 17.68 -6.25
N ALA A 235 2.55 17.03 -7.40
CA ALA A 235 1.64 17.50 -8.43
C ALA A 235 0.21 17.09 -8.07
N LEU A 236 -0.63 18.07 -7.72
CA LEU A 236 -2.01 17.85 -7.32
C LEU A 236 -2.92 17.73 -8.55
N ASP A 237 -3.71 16.65 -8.62
CA ASP A 237 -4.72 16.45 -9.66
C ASP A 237 -6.09 16.95 -9.18
N LEU A 238 -6.47 18.14 -9.64
CA LEU A 238 -7.76 18.75 -9.32
C LEU A 238 -8.94 17.96 -9.88
N SER A 239 -8.75 17.24 -11.00
CA SER A 239 -9.79 16.44 -11.62
C SER A 239 -10.18 15.26 -10.74
N LEU A 240 -9.20 14.62 -10.10
CA LEU A 240 -9.44 13.53 -9.15
C LEU A 240 -10.12 14.04 -7.87
N ILE A 241 -9.81 15.25 -7.41
CA ILE A 241 -10.45 15.83 -6.21
C ILE A 241 -11.93 16.11 -6.46
N VAL A 242 -12.29 16.55 -7.68
CA VAL A 242 -13.67 16.80 -8.10
C VAL A 242 -14.40 15.49 -8.38
N ALA A 243 -13.71 14.49 -8.92
CA ALA A 243 -14.29 13.19 -9.24
C ALA A 243 -14.84 12.52 -7.95
N GLY A 244 -16.10 12.08 -8.03
CA GLY A 244 -16.78 11.41 -6.91
C GLY A 244 -17.39 12.38 -5.86
N THR A 245 -17.36 13.70 -6.08
CA THR A 245 -18.12 14.65 -5.26
C THR A 245 -19.50 14.88 -5.89
N LYS A 246 -20.56 14.46 -5.18
CA LYS A 246 -21.95 14.72 -5.62
C LYS A 246 -22.42 16.15 -5.30
N TYR A 247 -21.78 16.81 -4.33
CA TYR A 247 -22.16 18.13 -3.84
C TYR A 247 -20.94 19.05 -3.75
N ARG A 248 -21.12 20.33 -4.09
CA ARG A 248 -20.07 21.36 -4.05
C ARG A 248 -19.37 21.47 -2.70
N GLY A 249 -20.09 21.29 -1.60
CA GLY A 249 -19.52 21.33 -0.24
C GLY A 249 -18.49 20.23 0.03
N GLN A 250 -18.62 19.05 -0.57
CA GLN A 250 -17.64 17.96 -0.41
C GLN A 250 -16.29 18.29 -1.07
N PHE A 251 -16.31 18.98 -2.20
CA PHE A 251 -15.09 19.45 -2.86
C PHE A 251 -14.36 20.49 -1.98
N GLU A 252 -15.10 21.46 -1.44
CA GLU A 252 -14.52 22.49 -0.57
C GLU A 252 -13.92 21.89 0.70
N GLU A 253 -14.56 20.88 1.28
CA GLU A 253 -14.07 20.19 2.48
C GLU A 253 -12.79 19.36 2.19
N ARG A 254 -12.75 18.63 1.06
CA ARG A 254 -11.55 17.90 0.62
C ARG A 254 -10.40 18.86 0.38
N LEU A 255 -10.64 19.97 -0.33
CA LEU A 255 -9.60 20.97 -0.61
C LEU A 255 -9.08 21.61 0.68
N LYS A 256 -9.97 21.95 1.64
CA LYS A 256 -9.55 22.44 2.96
C LYS A 256 -8.68 21.44 3.72
N THR A 257 -9.00 20.17 3.64
CA THR A 257 -8.21 19.11 4.31
C THR A 257 -6.83 19.01 3.68
N ILE A 258 -6.74 18.97 2.34
CA ILE A 258 -5.47 18.97 1.61
C ILE A 258 -4.63 20.20 1.96
N MET A 259 -5.23 21.38 1.97
CA MET A 259 -4.53 22.62 2.34
C MET A 259 -4.02 22.61 3.81
N LYS A 260 -4.75 22.01 4.73
CA LYS A 260 -4.28 21.82 6.12
C LYS A 260 -3.11 20.84 6.21
N GLU A 261 -3.09 19.81 5.38
CA GLU A 261 -1.97 18.86 5.31
C GLU A 261 -0.71 19.55 4.76
N ILE A 262 -0.84 20.35 3.71
CA ILE A 262 0.26 21.16 3.15
C ILE A 262 0.77 22.15 4.19
N GLY A 263 -0.10 22.85 4.90
CA GLY A 263 0.29 23.83 5.91
C GLY A 263 1.01 23.24 7.12
N ARG A 264 0.80 21.96 7.44
CA ARG A 264 1.55 21.25 8.50
C ARG A 264 2.96 20.84 8.09
N ALA A 265 3.24 20.79 6.80
CA ALA A 265 4.57 20.46 6.28
C ALA A 265 5.56 21.65 6.33
N HIS A 266 5.09 22.82 6.74
CA HIS A 266 5.87 24.08 6.78
C HIS A 266 6.20 24.58 8.19
N VAL A 267 5.98 23.79 9.25
CA VAL A 267 6.35 24.18 10.63
C VAL A 267 7.59 23.41 11.08
#